data_f778b910f7ea0731994cd34707dda8c3
#
_entry.id   f778b910f7ea0731994cd34707dda8c3
#
_cell.length_a   1.000
_cell.length_b   1.000
_cell.length_c   1.000
_cell.angle_alpha   90.00
_cell.angle_beta   90.00
_cell.angle_gamma   90.00
#
_symmetry.space_group_name_H-M   'P 1'
#
loop_
_entity.id
_entity.type
_entity.pdbx_description
1 polymer ?
#
loop_
_entity_poly.entity_id
_entity_poly.type
_entity_poly.pdbx_seq_one_letter_code
_entity_poly.pdbx_strand_id
1 'polypeptide(L)'
;MNLFTQGSTASAIFILALVIASGLYLSRFKVKGISLGTSWILFMGILLGHFGLRINPTMLEFIKDFGLILFVFAIGLQVAPGFFRSFRKDGLSMNLLAVALVILAVLTAYLIHLVSGEDLGIMTGIMSGAVTNTPG
;
A
#
# COMPACT_ATOMS: atom_id res chain seq x y z
N MET A 1 4.21 -36.61 0.42
CA MET A 1 3.48 -35.36 0.71
C MET A 1 4.23 -34.25 -0.03
N ASN A 2 3.74 -33.83 -1.21
CA ASN A 2 4.44 -32.84 -2.04
C ASN A 2 4.21 -31.45 -1.45
N LEU A 3 5.19 -30.97 -0.69
CA LEU A 3 5.17 -29.65 -0.06
C LEU A 3 5.04 -28.47 -1.04
N PHE A 4 5.29 -28.72 -2.33
CA PHE A 4 5.25 -27.72 -3.41
C PHE A 4 4.13 -27.96 -4.43
N THR A 5 3.06 -28.66 -4.07
CA THR A 5 1.86 -28.66 -4.92
C THR A 5 1.30 -27.25 -5.03
N GLN A 6 0.99 -26.83 -6.26
CA GLN A 6 0.36 -25.53 -6.50
C GLN A 6 -0.89 -25.41 -5.63
N GLY A 7 -0.92 -24.37 -4.77
CA GLY A 7 -2.01 -24.12 -3.82
C GLY A 7 -1.74 -24.54 -2.37
N SER A 8 -0.57 -25.14 -2.06
CA SER A 8 -0.22 -25.44 -0.66
C SER A 8 0.22 -24.17 0.09
N THR A 9 0.02 -24.14 1.42
CA THR A 9 0.50 -23.06 2.29
C THR A 9 2.01 -22.85 2.18
N ALA A 10 2.77 -23.94 2.03
CA ALA A 10 4.21 -23.88 1.86
C ALA A 10 4.61 -23.17 0.54
N SER A 11 3.91 -23.44 -0.57
CA SER A 11 4.17 -22.76 -1.84
C SER A 11 3.81 -21.26 -1.76
N ALA A 12 2.72 -20.92 -1.09
CA ALA A 12 2.34 -19.51 -0.88
C ALA A 12 3.40 -18.73 -0.08
N ILE A 13 3.87 -19.31 1.02
CA ILE A 13 4.94 -18.69 1.84
C ILE A 13 6.23 -18.56 1.02
N PHE A 14 6.59 -19.57 0.24
CA PHE A 14 7.79 -19.55 -0.60
C PHE A 14 7.70 -18.44 -1.66
N ILE A 15 6.56 -18.33 -2.36
CA ILE A 15 6.33 -17.28 -3.38
C ILE A 15 6.42 -15.90 -2.74
N LEU A 16 5.78 -15.69 -1.59
CA LEU A 16 5.85 -14.41 -0.87
C LEU A 16 7.27 -14.07 -0.44
N ALA A 17 7.98 -15.04 0.14
CA ALA A 17 9.37 -14.83 0.55
C ALA A 17 10.25 -14.47 -0.66
N LEU A 18 10.04 -15.10 -1.80
CA LEU A 18 10.77 -14.84 -3.03
C LEU A 18 10.46 -13.44 -3.60
N VAL A 19 9.18 -13.03 -3.60
CA VAL A 19 8.74 -11.69 -4.01
C VAL A 19 9.36 -10.62 -3.12
N ILE A 20 9.26 -10.81 -1.80
CA ILE A 20 9.78 -9.83 -0.82
C ILE A 20 11.31 -9.75 -0.91
N ALA A 21 12.00 -10.88 -0.92
CA ALA A 21 13.46 -10.92 -0.97
C ALA A 21 14.01 -10.29 -2.25
N SER A 22 13.43 -10.63 -3.42
CA SER A 22 13.83 -10.06 -4.70
C SER A 22 13.51 -8.57 -4.79
N GLY A 23 12.33 -8.14 -4.34
CA GLY A 23 11.94 -6.74 -4.29
C GLY A 23 12.84 -5.91 -3.36
N LEU A 24 13.16 -6.41 -2.17
CA LEU A 24 14.09 -5.76 -1.24
C LEU A 24 15.52 -5.72 -1.81
N TYR A 25 15.95 -6.76 -2.50
CA TYR A 25 17.26 -6.76 -3.17
C TYR A 25 17.34 -5.65 -4.22
N LEU A 26 16.31 -5.54 -5.08
CA LEU A 26 16.23 -4.49 -6.10
C LEU A 26 16.05 -3.09 -5.48
N SER A 27 15.43 -2.96 -4.32
CA SER A 27 15.25 -1.66 -3.65
C SER A 27 16.58 -0.97 -3.29
N ARG A 28 17.67 -1.73 -3.22
CA ARG A 28 19.02 -1.20 -2.98
C ARG A 28 19.62 -0.48 -4.18
N PHE A 29 19.12 -0.77 -5.39
CA PHE A 29 19.60 -0.12 -6.61
C PHE A 29 19.01 1.28 -6.74
N LYS A 30 19.89 2.26 -6.90
CA LYS A 30 19.53 3.65 -7.20
C LYS A 30 19.84 3.94 -8.66
N VAL A 31 18.86 4.36 -9.42
CA VAL A 31 19.03 4.78 -10.81
C VAL A 31 19.03 6.32 -10.84
N LYS A 32 20.14 6.91 -11.24
CA LYS A 32 20.34 8.38 -11.28
C LYS A 32 19.98 9.09 -9.96
N GLY A 33 20.28 8.46 -8.82
CA GLY A 33 20.00 9.02 -7.49
C GLY A 33 18.57 8.81 -6.98
N ILE A 34 17.67 8.27 -7.79
CA ILE A 34 16.28 7.96 -7.42
C ILE A 34 16.18 6.47 -7.07
N SER A 35 15.58 6.16 -5.93
CA SER A 35 15.27 4.79 -5.52
C SER A 35 13.76 4.63 -5.43
N LEU A 36 13.23 3.57 -6.04
CA LEU A 36 11.83 3.18 -5.88
C LEU A 36 11.55 2.55 -4.50
N GLY A 37 12.60 2.33 -3.69
CA GLY A 37 12.45 1.78 -2.34
C GLY A 37 11.69 0.45 -2.32
N THR A 38 10.79 0.30 -1.35
CA THR A 38 9.97 -0.90 -1.17
C THR A 38 8.95 -1.14 -2.28
N SER A 39 8.68 -0.14 -3.15
CA SER A 39 7.78 -0.32 -4.31
C SER A 39 8.28 -1.40 -5.28
N TRP A 40 9.57 -1.74 -5.26
CA TRP A 40 10.11 -2.86 -6.02
C TRP A 40 9.46 -4.20 -5.66
N ILE A 41 8.95 -4.36 -4.44
CA ILE A 41 8.22 -5.58 -4.02
C ILE A 41 6.95 -5.74 -4.86
N LEU A 42 6.21 -4.64 -5.09
CA LEU A 42 5.02 -4.64 -5.95
C LEU A 42 5.36 -5.07 -7.38
N PHE A 43 6.40 -4.45 -7.97
CA PHE A 43 6.82 -4.80 -9.33
C PHE A 43 7.29 -6.24 -9.45
N MET A 44 8.01 -6.75 -8.45
CA MET A 44 8.41 -8.16 -8.43
C MET A 44 7.22 -9.10 -8.27
N GLY A 45 6.20 -8.72 -7.49
CA GLY A 45 4.96 -9.46 -7.39
C GLY A 45 4.22 -9.57 -8.72
N ILE A 46 4.11 -8.47 -9.45
CA ILE A 46 3.49 -8.43 -10.79
C ILE A 46 4.30 -9.29 -11.78
N LEU A 47 5.62 -9.13 -11.79
CA LEU A 47 6.51 -9.85 -12.69
C LEU A 47 6.44 -11.36 -12.47
N LEU A 48 6.58 -11.82 -11.23
CA LEU A 48 6.55 -13.24 -10.89
C LEU A 48 5.14 -13.84 -11.08
N GLY A 49 4.09 -13.05 -10.82
CA GLY A 49 2.72 -13.43 -11.14
C GLY A 49 2.50 -13.62 -12.65
N HIS A 50 3.10 -12.79 -13.48
CA HIS A 50 3.08 -12.93 -14.94
C HIS A 50 3.77 -14.21 -15.40
N PHE A 51 4.85 -14.63 -14.76
CA PHE A 51 5.53 -15.92 -15.02
C PHE A 51 4.79 -17.14 -14.47
N GLY A 52 3.57 -16.97 -13.97
CA GLY A 52 2.71 -18.07 -13.55
C GLY A 52 2.87 -18.51 -12.08
N LEU A 53 3.67 -17.81 -11.28
CA LEU A 53 3.71 -18.05 -9.83
C LEU A 53 2.42 -17.47 -9.20
N ARG A 54 1.45 -18.34 -8.95
CA ARG A 54 0.15 -17.95 -8.40
C ARG A 54 -0.03 -18.55 -7.01
N ILE A 55 -0.60 -17.75 -6.13
CA ILE A 55 -1.05 -18.18 -4.80
C ILE A 55 -2.53 -18.53 -4.91
N ASN A 56 -2.99 -19.51 -4.14
CA ASN A 56 -4.40 -19.84 -4.04
C ASN A 56 -5.19 -18.57 -3.64
N PRO A 57 -6.32 -18.24 -4.33
CA PRO A 57 -7.08 -17.02 -4.06
C PRO A 57 -7.48 -16.83 -2.60
N THR A 58 -7.99 -17.89 -1.94
CA THR A 58 -8.39 -17.84 -0.53
C THR A 58 -7.21 -17.52 0.39
N MET A 59 -6.03 -18.10 0.12
CA MET A 59 -4.82 -17.81 0.86
C MET A 59 -4.33 -16.38 0.61
N LEU A 60 -4.45 -15.91 -0.63
CA LEU A 60 -4.07 -14.55 -1.01
C LEU A 60 -4.94 -13.50 -0.30
N GLU A 61 -6.25 -13.71 -0.23
CA GLU A 61 -7.17 -12.85 0.53
C GLU A 61 -6.80 -12.80 2.01
N PHE A 62 -6.59 -13.96 2.63
CA PHE A 62 -6.16 -14.02 4.03
C PHE A 62 -4.86 -13.24 4.27
N ILE A 63 -3.84 -13.44 3.41
CA ILE A 63 -2.54 -12.76 3.54
C ILE A 63 -2.68 -11.26 3.34
N LYS A 64 -3.52 -10.84 2.40
CA LYS A 64 -3.82 -9.42 2.14
C LYS A 64 -4.44 -8.77 3.38
N ASP A 65 -5.47 -9.37 3.93
CA ASP A 65 -6.18 -8.82 5.09
C ASP A 65 -5.30 -8.83 6.35
N PHE A 66 -4.57 -9.91 6.58
CA PHE A 66 -3.60 -9.99 7.68
C PHE A 66 -2.48 -8.95 7.54
N GLY A 67 -1.95 -8.78 6.31
CA GLY A 67 -0.96 -7.75 6.00
C GLY A 67 -1.48 -6.34 6.25
N LEU A 68 -2.74 -6.07 5.90
CA LEU A 68 -3.39 -4.78 6.18
C LEU A 68 -3.53 -4.53 7.69
N ILE A 69 -3.94 -5.53 8.46
CA ILE A 69 -4.03 -5.43 9.92
C ILE A 69 -2.66 -5.11 10.52
N LEU A 70 -1.61 -5.83 10.12
CA LEU A 70 -0.24 -5.57 10.60
C LEU A 70 0.25 -4.19 10.22
N PHE A 71 -0.07 -3.73 9.01
CA PHE A 71 0.29 -2.39 8.52
C PHE A 71 -0.35 -1.30 9.38
N VAL A 72 -1.68 -1.37 9.60
CA VAL A 72 -2.40 -0.41 10.44
C VAL A 72 -1.90 -0.44 11.89
N PHE A 73 -1.64 -1.62 12.43
CA PHE A 73 -1.07 -1.79 13.76
C PHE A 73 0.32 -1.15 13.87
N ALA A 74 1.20 -1.39 12.89
CA ALA A 74 2.55 -0.81 12.87
C ALA A 74 2.52 0.72 12.78
N ILE A 75 1.64 1.29 11.94
CA ILE A 75 1.44 2.74 11.87
C ILE A 75 0.91 3.26 13.22
N GLY A 76 -0.06 2.59 13.83
CA GLY A 76 -0.59 2.94 15.15
C GLY A 76 0.51 3.02 16.20
N LEU A 77 1.39 2.02 16.27
CA LEU A 77 2.52 2.01 17.20
C LEU A 77 3.52 3.15 16.92
N GLN A 78 3.75 3.46 15.64
CA GLN A 78 4.68 4.53 15.25
C GLN A 78 4.15 5.92 15.59
N VAL A 79 2.85 6.14 15.39
CA VAL A 79 2.21 7.45 15.56
C VAL A 79 1.81 7.71 17.02
N ALA A 80 1.39 6.69 17.76
CA ALA A 80 0.83 6.81 19.10
C ALA A 80 1.68 7.63 20.09
N PRO A 81 3.01 7.46 20.21
CA PRO A 81 3.82 8.21 21.17
C PRO A 81 3.85 9.71 20.92
N GLY A 82 3.75 10.10 19.63
CA GLY A 82 3.76 11.51 19.21
C GLY A 82 2.38 12.17 19.24
N PHE A 83 1.32 11.39 19.05
CA PHE A 83 -0.04 11.88 18.84
C PHE A 83 -0.54 12.74 19.99
N PHE A 84 -0.49 12.26 21.23
CA PHE A 84 -0.93 13.02 22.41
C PHE A 84 -0.07 14.23 22.73
N ARG A 85 1.21 14.21 22.37
CA ARG A 85 2.12 15.33 22.57
C ARG A 85 1.85 16.42 21.56
N SER A 86 1.58 16.07 20.31
CA SER A 86 1.26 17.01 19.24
C SER A 86 -0.08 17.72 19.47
N PHE A 87 -1.05 17.04 20.08
CA PHE A 87 -2.36 17.64 20.39
C PHE A 87 -2.28 18.80 21.38
N ARG A 88 -1.29 18.83 22.26
CA ARG A 88 -1.20 19.81 23.35
C ARG A 88 -0.55 21.14 22.98
N LYS A 89 0.37 21.20 22.02
CA LYS A 89 1.17 22.40 21.76
C LYS A 89 0.88 23.11 20.44
N ASP A 90 0.66 22.36 19.36
CA ASP A 90 0.41 22.94 18.03
C ASP A 90 -0.65 22.15 17.25
N GLY A 91 -1.32 21.21 17.90
CA GLY A 91 -2.15 20.19 17.28
C GLY A 91 -3.39 20.73 16.58
N LEU A 92 -3.97 21.85 17.06
CA LEU A 92 -5.17 22.40 16.45
C LEU A 92 -4.87 22.93 15.03
N SER A 93 -3.77 23.66 14.88
CA SER A 93 -3.37 24.23 13.58
C SER A 93 -2.99 23.12 12.59
N MET A 94 -2.23 22.12 13.02
CA MET A 94 -1.86 20.99 12.18
C MET A 94 -3.04 20.09 11.80
N ASN A 95 -3.96 19.86 12.75
CA ASN A 95 -5.17 19.10 12.46
C ASN A 95 -6.11 19.86 11.50
N LEU A 96 -6.25 21.18 11.69
CA LEU A 96 -7.02 22.01 10.76
C LEU A 96 -6.43 21.98 9.35
N LEU A 97 -5.09 22.04 9.23
CA LEU A 97 -4.40 21.91 7.96
C LEU A 97 -4.63 20.54 7.31
N ALA A 98 -4.53 19.47 8.10
CA ALA A 98 -4.79 18.12 7.61
C ALA A 98 -6.23 17.96 7.10
N VAL A 99 -7.22 18.45 7.86
CA VAL A 99 -8.63 18.45 7.43
C VAL A 99 -8.82 19.27 6.16
N ALA A 100 -8.22 20.46 6.09
CA ALA A 100 -8.29 21.31 4.90
C ALA A 100 -7.69 20.61 3.66
N LEU A 101 -6.55 19.93 3.81
CA LEU A 101 -5.93 19.16 2.73
C LEU A 101 -6.82 18.01 2.25
N VAL A 102 -7.45 17.27 3.16
CA VAL A 102 -8.38 16.19 2.80
C VAL A 102 -9.59 16.74 2.04
N ILE A 103 -10.19 17.81 2.54
CA ILE A 103 -11.33 18.46 1.87
C ILE A 103 -10.91 18.96 0.47
N LEU A 104 -9.76 19.59 0.36
CA LEU A 104 -9.25 20.07 -0.92
C LEU A 104 -8.98 18.94 -1.91
N ALA A 105 -8.42 17.82 -1.44
CA ALA A 105 -8.20 16.64 -2.27
C ALA A 105 -9.52 16.05 -2.79
N VAL A 106 -10.52 15.90 -1.92
CA VAL A 106 -11.86 15.41 -2.30
C VAL A 106 -12.53 16.36 -3.30
N LEU A 107 -12.49 17.67 -3.04
CA LEU A 107 -13.05 18.66 -3.96
C LEU A 107 -12.36 18.63 -5.33
N THR A 108 -11.04 18.50 -5.35
CA THR A 108 -10.25 18.40 -6.58
C THR A 108 -10.62 17.14 -7.36
N ALA A 109 -10.70 15.98 -6.70
CA ALA A 109 -11.12 14.74 -7.33
C ALA A 109 -12.54 14.85 -7.89
N TYR A 110 -13.46 15.46 -7.16
CA TYR A 110 -14.85 15.68 -7.61
C TYR A 110 -14.94 16.64 -8.80
N LEU A 111 -14.17 17.73 -8.79
CA LEU A 111 -14.10 18.66 -9.92
C LEU A 111 -13.53 17.98 -11.17
N ILE A 112 -12.50 17.15 -11.02
CA ILE A 112 -11.95 16.39 -12.15
C ILE A 112 -13.01 15.41 -12.69
N HIS A 113 -13.74 14.71 -11.82
CA HIS A 113 -14.86 13.85 -12.21
C HIS A 113 -15.89 14.61 -13.07
N LEU A 114 -16.30 15.82 -12.66
CA LEU A 114 -17.26 16.63 -13.40
C LEU A 114 -16.74 17.07 -14.78
N VAL A 115 -15.45 17.35 -14.89
CA VAL A 115 -14.84 17.85 -16.14
C VAL A 115 -14.47 16.70 -17.08
N SER A 116 -13.97 15.57 -16.55
CA SER A 116 -13.52 14.44 -17.36
C SER A 116 -14.66 13.48 -17.73
N GLY A 117 -15.75 13.47 -16.94
CA GLY A 117 -16.83 12.50 -17.11
C GLY A 117 -16.49 11.06 -16.70
N GLU A 118 -15.28 10.85 -16.11
CA GLU A 118 -14.82 9.55 -15.64
C GLU A 118 -15.61 9.10 -14.41
N ASP A 119 -15.69 7.78 -14.22
CA ASP A 119 -16.41 7.20 -13.07
C ASP A 119 -15.83 7.66 -11.72
N LEU A 120 -16.73 7.91 -10.76
CA LEU A 120 -16.35 8.38 -9.42
C LEU A 120 -15.46 7.37 -8.68
N GLY A 121 -15.64 6.07 -8.93
CA GLY A 121 -14.79 5.02 -8.37
C GLY A 121 -13.35 5.12 -8.88
N ILE A 122 -13.17 5.41 -10.17
CA ILE A 122 -11.86 5.63 -10.78
C ILE A 122 -11.19 6.85 -10.15
N MET A 123 -11.94 7.96 -9.99
CA MET A 123 -11.40 9.18 -9.38
C MET A 123 -11.01 8.98 -7.92
N THR A 124 -11.79 8.21 -7.17
CA THR A 124 -11.47 7.85 -5.78
C THR A 124 -10.19 7.01 -5.71
N GLY A 125 -10.03 6.04 -6.61
CA GLY A 125 -8.82 5.23 -6.71
C GLY A 125 -7.58 6.06 -7.06
N ILE A 126 -7.69 7.00 -8.00
CA ILE A 126 -6.60 7.92 -8.36
C ILE A 126 -6.24 8.82 -7.17
N MET A 127 -7.24 9.37 -6.46
CA MET A 127 -7.03 10.19 -5.28
C MET A 127 -6.32 9.41 -4.17
N SER A 128 -6.79 8.19 -3.85
CA SER A 128 -6.16 7.31 -2.87
C SER A 128 -4.70 7.02 -3.23
N GLY A 129 -4.42 6.75 -4.50
CA GLY A 129 -3.07 6.53 -4.99
C GLY A 129 -2.19 7.78 -4.88
N ALA A 130 -2.72 8.96 -5.21
CA ALA A 130 -1.99 10.23 -5.14
C ALA A 130 -1.58 10.60 -3.72
N VAL A 131 -2.44 10.33 -2.72
CA VAL A 131 -2.14 10.58 -1.30
C VAL A 131 -1.50 9.37 -0.61
N THR A 132 -1.18 8.32 -1.36
CA THR A 132 -0.61 7.07 -0.83
C THR A 132 -1.44 6.43 0.28
N ASN A 133 -2.77 6.55 0.18
CA ASN A 133 -3.70 6.01 1.15
C ASN A 133 -4.09 4.57 0.77
N THR A 134 -3.34 3.62 1.24
CA THR A 134 -3.53 2.19 0.93
C THR A 134 -4.89 1.62 1.34
N PRO A 135 -5.54 2.07 2.43
CA PRO A 135 -6.89 1.61 2.82
C PRO A 135 -8.03 2.33 2.10
N GLY A 136 -7.73 3.33 1.28
CA GLY A 136 -8.73 4.14 0.56
C GLY A 136 -9.35 3.47 -0.65
#